data_8cf962ab0340eebe6761929a33372c0d
#
_entry.id   8cf962ab0340eebe6761929a33372c0d
#
_cell.length_a   1.000
_cell.length_b   1.000
_cell.length_c   1.000
_cell.angle_alpha   90.00
_cell.angle_beta   90.00
_cell.angle_gamma   90.00
#
_symmetry.space_group_name_H-M   'P 1'
#
loop_
_entity.id
_entity.type
_entity.pdbx_description
1 polymer ?
#
loop_
_entity_poly.entity_id
_entity_poly.type
_entity_poly.pdbx_seq_one_letter_code
_entity_poly.pdbx_strand_id
1 'polypeptide(L)'
;MVSEMSPARLAFAALLTAAAVALLAAAPAARAATCPDGRLPNGNGYFTSLTVTKVSCKTGRRVVLAYYKCRIKKGKKARCTDKVMGYSCRELKRTQIPTEINARVSCKRGARRIVHTYQQNL
;
A
#
# COMPACT_ATOMS: atom_id res chain seq x y z
N MET A 1 83.74 -31.06 -14.43
CA MET A 1 82.38 -31.52 -14.56
C MET A 1 81.47 -30.41 -14.04
N VAL A 2 80.79 -29.80 -14.90
CA VAL A 2 79.89 -28.67 -14.53
C VAL A 2 78.46 -29.22 -14.45
N SER A 3 77.89 -29.15 -13.31
CA SER A 3 76.45 -29.49 -13.14
C SER A 3 75.62 -28.26 -13.49
N GLU A 4 74.95 -28.35 -14.58
CA GLU A 4 73.97 -27.31 -14.93
C GLU A 4 72.69 -27.43 -14.02
N MET A 5 72.53 -26.40 -13.25
CA MET A 5 71.28 -26.24 -12.50
C MET A 5 70.27 -25.53 -13.40
N SER A 6 69.26 -26.26 -13.79
CA SER A 6 68.12 -25.69 -14.49
C SER A 6 67.27 -24.74 -13.55
N PRO A 7 67.01 -23.54 -13.97
CA PRO A 7 66.11 -22.68 -13.17
C PRO A 7 64.69 -23.13 -13.31
N ALA A 8 64.08 -23.47 -12.16
CA ALA A 8 62.68 -23.73 -12.07
C ALA A 8 61.87 -22.46 -12.40
N ARG A 9 61.07 -22.54 -13.45
CA ARG A 9 60.10 -21.49 -13.78
C ARG A 9 58.92 -21.55 -12.80
N LEU A 10 58.93 -20.63 -11.88
CA LEU A 10 57.77 -20.36 -11.04
C LEU A 10 56.70 -19.68 -11.90
N ALA A 11 55.72 -20.45 -12.32
CA ALA A 11 54.51 -19.91 -12.91
C ALA A 11 53.59 -19.34 -11.81
N PHE A 12 53.57 -18.03 -11.68
CA PHE A 12 52.59 -17.35 -10.87
C PHE A 12 51.24 -17.38 -11.62
N ALA A 13 50.39 -18.30 -11.21
CA ALA A 13 48.97 -18.26 -11.62
C ALA A 13 48.28 -17.14 -10.84
N ALA A 14 48.07 -16.00 -11.48
CA ALA A 14 47.24 -14.93 -10.95
C ALA A 14 45.78 -15.35 -11.02
N LEU A 15 45.23 -15.78 -9.90
CA LEU A 15 43.80 -16.00 -9.73
C LEU A 15 43.11 -14.63 -9.65
N LEU A 16 42.60 -14.17 -10.79
CA LEU A 16 41.63 -13.05 -10.84
C LEU A 16 40.28 -13.54 -10.30
N THR A 17 40.06 -13.38 -9.02
CA THR A 17 38.73 -13.50 -8.45
C THR A 17 37.92 -12.26 -8.84
N ALA A 18 37.12 -12.37 -9.88
CA ALA A 18 36.12 -11.39 -10.20
C ALA A 18 35.04 -11.44 -9.13
N ALA A 19 35.10 -10.54 -8.17
CA ALA A 19 34.02 -10.31 -7.24
C ALA A 19 32.86 -9.65 -8.01
N ALA A 20 31.90 -10.45 -8.43
CA ALA A 20 30.62 -9.94 -8.94
C ALA A 20 29.86 -9.29 -7.79
N VAL A 21 29.99 -7.97 -7.64
CA VAL A 21 29.15 -7.19 -6.76
C VAL A 21 27.77 -7.15 -7.40
N ALA A 22 26.87 -8.04 -6.97
CA ALA A 22 25.47 -7.96 -7.31
C ALA A 22 24.91 -6.71 -6.62
N LEU A 23 24.78 -5.61 -7.36
CA LEU A 23 24.00 -4.46 -6.96
C LEU A 23 22.54 -4.90 -6.92
N LEU A 24 22.08 -5.33 -5.75
CA LEU A 24 20.66 -5.48 -5.45
C LEU A 24 20.08 -4.06 -5.45
N ALA A 25 19.60 -3.63 -6.63
CA ALA A 25 18.81 -2.43 -6.72
C ALA A 25 17.52 -2.70 -5.94
N ALA A 26 17.42 -2.17 -4.70
CA ALA A 26 16.19 -2.17 -3.96
C ALA A 26 15.16 -1.37 -4.77
N ALA A 27 14.06 -2.04 -5.21
CA ALA A 27 12.97 -1.35 -5.85
C ALA A 27 12.43 -0.28 -4.87
N PRO A 28 12.22 0.98 -5.30
CA PRO A 28 11.67 2.00 -4.43
C PRO A 28 10.32 1.52 -3.92
N ALA A 29 10.11 1.59 -2.59
CA ALA A 29 8.82 1.29 -1.99
C ALA A 29 7.76 2.20 -2.60
N ALA A 30 6.59 1.64 -3.00
CA ALA A 30 5.49 2.42 -3.50
C ALA A 30 5.03 3.41 -2.43
N ARG A 31 5.04 4.70 -2.76
CA ARG A 31 4.61 5.77 -1.85
C ARG A 31 3.10 5.94 -1.93
N ALA A 32 2.48 6.23 -0.78
CA ALA A 32 1.10 6.65 -0.74
C ALA A 32 0.97 8.06 -1.34
N ALA A 33 -0.04 8.26 -2.19
CA ALA A 33 -0.40 9.57 -2.72
C ALA A 33 -1.65 10.07 -2.00
N THR A 34 -1.67 11.38 -1.69
CA THR A 34 -2.84 12.05 -1.13
C THR A 34 -3.79 12.44 -2.24
N CYS A 35 -5.07 12.18 -2.03
CA CYS A 35 -6.15 12.49 -2.96
C CYS A 35 -7.09 13.56 -2.39
N PRO A 36 -7.85 14.28 -3.26
CA PRO A 36 -8.85 15.24 -2.80
C PRO A 36 -9.94 14.58 -1.95
N ASP A 37 -10.46 15.33 -0.99
CA ASP A 37 -11.64 14.99 -0.20
C ASP A 37 -12.89 14.93 -1.09
N GLY A 38 -13.98 14.39 -0.56
CA GLY A 38 -15.24 14.33 -1.26
C GLY A 38 -16.44 14.20 -0.34
N ARG A 39 -17.62 14.38 -0.93
CA ARG A 39 -18.89 14.22 -0.22
C ARG A 39 -19.39 12.79 -0.35
N LEU A 40 -20.05 12.32 0.70
CA LEU A 40 -20.87 11.11 0.66
C LEU A 40 -22.23 11.44 0.01
N PRO A 41 -22.86 10.45 -0.67
CA PRO A 41 -24.15 10.68 -1.30
C PRO A 41 -25.24 11.12 -0.33
N ASN A 42 -26.24 11.84 -0.85
CA ASN A 42 -27.46 12.24 -0.13
C ASN A 42 -27.22 13.12 1.12
N GLY A 43 -26.15 13.91 1.15
CA GLY A 43 -25.85 14.77 2.29
C GLY A 43 -25.50 14.02 3.57
N ASN A 44 -25.16 12.73 3.49
CA ASN A 44 -24.88 11.89 4.65
C ASN A 44 -23.49 12.10 5.27
N GLY A 45 -22.72 13.06 4.79
CA GLY A 45 -21.39 13.39 5.28
C GLY A 45 -20.36 13.50 4.18
N TYR A 46 -19.12 13.24 4.53
CA TYR A 46 -17.99 13.36 3.61
C TYR A 46 -16.86 12.41 4.00
N PHE A 47 -15.92 12.23 3.10
CA PHE A 47 -14.68 11.54 3.38
C PHE A 47 -13.49 12.49 3.26
N THR A 48 -12.54 12.30 4.13
CA THR A 48 -11.31 13.09 4.24
C THR A 48 -10.10 12.19 4.25
N SER A 49 -8.92 12.75 4.14
CA SER A 49 -7.65 12.02 4.29
C SER A 49 -7.53 10.81 3.36
N LEU A 50 -8.08 10.87 2.16
CA LEU A 50 -7.94 9.80 1.18
C LEU A 50 -6.50 9.68 0.71
N THR A 51 -5.89 8.54 0.99
CA THR A 51 -4.56 8.18 0.49
C THR A 51 -4.61 6.85 -0.24
N VAL A 52 -3.85 6.75 -1.32
CA VAL A 52 -3.81 5.57 -2.19
C VAL A 52 -2.39 5.11 -2.40
N THR A 53 -2.19 3.79 -2.47
CA THR A 53 -0.91 3.16 -2.79
C THR A 53 -1.13 2.20 -3.95
N LYS A 54 -0.37 2.36 -5.02
CA LYS A 54 -0.44 1.55 -6.26
C LYS A 54 -1.80 1.60 -6.98
N VAL A 55 -2.62 2.58 -6.74
CA VAL A 55 -3.87 2.86 -7.46
C VAL A 55 -4.02 4.35 -7.68
N SER A 56 -4.88 4.74 -8.63
CA SER A 56 -5.20 6.14 -8.87
C SER A 56 -6.17 6.70 -7.83
N CYS A 57 -6.19 8.02 -7.67
CA CYS A 57 -7.18 8.71 -6.84
C CYS A 57 -8.61 8.44 -7.32
N LYS A 58 -8.83 8.31 -8.64
CA LYS A 58 -10.13 7.95 -9.21
C LYS A 58 -10.61 6.59 -8.70
N THR A 59 -9.74 5.58 -8.74
CA THR A 59 -10.04 4.25 -8.19
C THR A 59 -10.26 4.31 -6.69
N GLY A 60 -9.43 5.04 -5.95
CA GLY A 60 -9.58 5.24 -4.51
C GLY A 60 -10.95 5.80 -4.14
N ARG A 61 -11.39 6.84 -4.82
CA ARG A 61 -12.72 7.44 -4.63
C ARG A 61 -13.84 6.44 -4.91
N ARG A 62 -13.73 5.65 -5.96
CA ARG A 62 -14.74 4.62 -6.29
C ARG A 62 -14.85 3.57 -5.20
N VAL A 63 -13.73 3.13 -4.62
CA VAL A 63 -13.71 2.17 -3.52
C VAL A 63 -14.32 2.78 -2.24
N VAL A 64 -14.01 4.04 -1.93
CA VAL A 64 -14.63 4.76 -0.80
C VAL A 64 -16.15 4.79 -0.93
N LEU A 65 -16.67 5.13 -2.12
CA LEU A 65 -18.12 5.18 -2.36
C LEU A 65 -18.76 3.79 -2.33
N ALA A 66 -18.07 2.77 -2.83
CA ALA A 66 -18.54 1.38 -2.75
C ALA A 66 -18.59 0.88 -1.30
N TYR A 67 -17.60 1.24 -0.49
CA TYR A 67 -17.59 0.95 0.95
C TYR A 67 -18.75 1.64 1.68
N TYR A 68 -18.99 2.91 1.38
CA TYR A 68 -20.14 3.65 1.91
C TYR A 68 -21.46 2.92 1.60
N LYS A 69 -21.69 2.58 0.34
CA LYS A 69 -22.92 1.86 -0.07
C LYS A 69 -23.07 0.53 0.65
N CYS A 70 -22.00 -0.22 0.84
CA CYS A 70 -22.01 -1.47 1.59
C CYS A 70 -22.44 -1.25 3.05
N ARG A 71 -21.91 -0.23 3.73
CA ARG A 71 -22.29 0.11 5.09
C ARG A 71 -23.76 0.47 5.20
N ILE A 72 -24.21 1.39 4.36
CA ILE A 72 -25.56 1.95 4.43
C ILE A 72 -26.64 0.88 4.23
N LYS A 73 -26.39 -0.13 3.41
CA LYS A 73 -27.32 -1.28 3.28
C LYS A 73 -27.58 -1.99 4.60
N LYS A 74 -26.65 -1.98 5.51
CA LYS A 74 -26.77 -2.61 6.84
C LYS A 74 -27.20 -1.64 7.93
N GLY A 75 -27.29 -0.34 7.62
CA GLY A 75 -27.69 0.73 8.53
C GLY A 75 -26.65 1.83 8.66
N LYS A 76 -27.06 3.03 9.06
CA LYS A 76 -26.16 4.20 9.18
C LYS A 76 -24.99 3.97 10.12
N LYS A 77 -25.16 3.16 11.15
CA LYS A 77 -24.13 2.85 12.15
C LYS A 77 -23.35 1.57 11.83
N ALA A 78 -23.68 0.87 10.75
CA ALA A 78 -23.08 -0.40 10.40
C ALA A 78 -21.68 -0.25 9.83
N ARG A 79 -20.94 -1.35 9.88
CA ARG A 79 -19.67 -1.56 9.18
C ARG A 79 -19.90 -2.40 7.94
N CYS A 80 -19.09 -2.22 6.91
CA CYS A 80 -19.07 -3.11 5.77
C CYS A 80 -18.11 -4.27 6.04
N THR A 81 -18.62 -5.49 6.06
CA THR A 81 -17.83 -6.71 6.24
C THR A 81 -17.60 -7.47 4.94
N ASP A 82 -18.27 -7.07 3.85
CA ASP A 82 -18.12 -7.67 2.54
C ASP A 82 -16.96 -7.02 1.77
N LYS A 83 -16.40 -7.74 0.80
CA LYS A 83 -15.47 -7.15 -0.14
C LYS A 83 -16.17 -6.12 -1.02
N VAL A 84 -15.51 -5.02 -1.29
CA VAL A 84 -15.96 -3.97 -2.21
C VAL A 84 -14.98 -3.82 -3.36
N MET A 85 -15.41 -4.01 -4.60
CA MET A 85 -14.55 -3.98 -5.78
C MET A 85 -13.31 -4.89 -5.66
N GLY A 86 -13.45 -6.01 -4.96
CA GLY A 86 -12.34 -6.93 -4.65
C GLY A 86 -11.41 -6.50 -3.52
N TYR A 87 -11.65 -5.36 -2.88
CA TYR A 87 -10.91 -4.90 -1.72
C TYR A 87 -11.53 -5.41 -0.42
N SER A 88 -10.68 -5.86 0.50
CA SER A 88 -11.06 -6.15 1.88
C SER A 88 -10.85 -4.91 2.71
N CYS A 89 -11.91 -4.37 3.27
CA CYS A 89 -11.90 -3.15 4.05
C CYS A 89 -12.15 -3.44 5.54
N ARG A 90 -11.48 -2.69 6.40
CA ARG A 90 -11.72 -2.72 7.85
C ARG A 90 -11.58 -1.33 8.44
N GLU A 91 -12.35 -1.05 9.47
CA GLU A 91 -12.18 0.16 10.26
C GLU A 91 -10.98 0.00 11.20
N LEU A 92 -10.07 0.98 11.17
CA LEU A 92 -8.90 1.04 12.04
C LEU A 92 -9.22 1.76 13.34
N LYS A 93 -10.08 2.78 13.27
CA LYS A 93 -10.51 3.60 14.39
C LYS A 93 -11.93 4.12 14.12
N ARG A 94 -12.76 4.13 15.14
CA ARG A 94 -14.09 4.73 15.10
C ARG A 94 -14.35 5.56 16.34
N THR A 95 -14.87 6.76 16.14
CA THR A 95 -15.44 7.61 17.18
C THR A 95 -16.90 7.87 16.84
N GLN A 96 -17.79 7.66 17.77
CA GLN A 96 -19.21 7.85 17.58
C GLN A 96 -19.79 8.71 18.70
N ILE A 97 -20.56 9.72 18.29
CA ILE A 97 -21.40 10.54 19.16
C ILE A 97 -22.83 10.47 18.62
N PRO A 98 -23.86 10.98 19.33
CA PRO A 98 -25.26 10.86 18.87
C PRO A 98 -25.54 11.39 17.47
N THR A 99 -24.79 12.39 17.00
CA THR A 99 -25.03 13.10 15.73
C THR A 99 -24.14 12.66 14.58
N GLU A 100 -23.05 11.93 14.86
CA GLU A 100 -22.09 11.56 13.82
C GLU A 100 -21.20 10.38 14.18
N ILE A 101 -20.65 9.75 13.13
CA ILE A 101 -19.57 8.78 13.22
C ILE A 101 -18.39 9.32 12.45
N ASN A 102 -17.20 9.26 13.05
CA ASN A 102 -15.93 9.46 12.37
C ASN A 102 -15.15 8.14 12.42
N ALA A 103 -14.73 7.65 11.27
CA ALA A 103 -13.99 6.39 11.21
C ALA A 103 -12.91 6.42 10.14
N ARG A 104 -11.78 5.81 10.47
CA ARG A 104 -10.69 5.57 9.54
C ARG A 104 -10.77 4.14 9.03
N VAL A 105 -10.66 3.97 7.73
CA VAL A 105 -10.83 2.69 7.03
C VAL A 105 -9.62 2.39 6.19
N SER A 106 -9.15 1.15 6.22
CA SER A 106 -8.11 0.63 5.33
C SER A 106 -8.71 -0.45 4.44
N CYS A 107 -8.59 -0.27 3.13
CA CYS A 107 -9.00 -1.23 2.11
C CYS A 107 -7.77 -1.76 1.39
N LYS A 108 -7.65 -3.09 1.27
CA LYS A 108 -6.51 -3.76 0.62
C LYS A 108 -6.97 -4.74 -0.45
N ARG A 109 -6.22 -4.76 -1.55
CA ARG A 109 -6.32 -5.77 -2.61
C ARG A 109 -4.91 -6.09 -3.11
N GLY A 110 -4.32 -7.20 -2.66
CA GLY A 110 -2.92 -7.49 -2.91
C GLY A 110 -2.02 -6.37 -2.38
N ALA A 111 -1.15 -5.83 -3.23
CA ALA A 111 -0.26 -4.71 -2.89
C ALA A 111 -0.94 -3.33 -2.95
N ARG A 112 -2.18 -3.23 -3.43
CA ARG A 112 -2.96 -2.00 -3.52
C ARG A 112 -3.58 -1.68 -2.17
N ARG A 113 -3.51 -0.40 -1.80
CA ARG A 113 -4.06 0.05 -0.52
C ARG A 113 -4.76 1.39 -0.68
N ILE A 114 -5.91 1.52 -0.03
CA ILE A 114 -6.70 2.74 0.03
C ILE A 114 -7.06 2.99 1.49
N VAL A 115 -6.69 4.15 2.01
CA VAL A 115 -7.01 4.55 3.39
C VAL A 115 -7.78 5.85 3.32
N HIS A 116 -8.90 5.90 4.02
CA HIS A 116 -9.70 7.11 4.11
C HIS A 116 -10.31 7.28 5.50
N THR A 117 -10.67 8.49 5.82
CA THR A 117 -11.49 8.83 6.98
C THR A 117 -12.84 9.32 6.47
N TYR A 118 -13.93 8.84 7.03
CA TYR A 118 -15.26 9.36 6.72
C TYR A 118 -15.92 9.94 7.96
N GLN A 119 -16.73 10.96 7.73
CA GLN A 119 -17.71 11.46 8.69
C GLN A 119 -19.10 11.13 8.16
N GLN A 120 -19.89 10.46 8.96
CA GLN A 120 -21.27 10.08 8.67
C GLN A 120 -22.19 10.82 9.61
N ASN A 121 -23.12 11.60 9.04
CA ASN A 121 -24.21 12.21 9.81
C ASN A 121 -25.24 11.13 10.21
N LEU A 122 -25.72 11.18 11.43
CA LEU A 122 -26.71 10.27 11.99
C LEU A 122 -28.07 10.93 12.14
#